data_76c7d75d0ad43a6a4cdb92b70b7a09e2
#
_entry.id   76c7d75d0ad43a6a4cdb92b70b7a09e2
#
_cell.length_a   1.000
_cell.length_b   1.000
_cell.length_c   1.000
_cell.angle_alpha   90.00
_cell.angle_beta   90.00
_cell.angle_gamma   90.00
#
_symmetry.space_group_name_H-M   'P 1'
#
loop_
_entity.id
_entity.type
_entity.pdbx_description
1 polymer ?
#
loop_
_entity_poly.entity_id
_entity_poly.type
_entity_poly.pdbx_seq_one_letter_code
_entity_poly.pdbx_strand_id
1 'polypeptide(L)'
;MVNELVELISTQARRFGDREALRFRDYKTQEWMSISWNQFKTNIEREAKSLYKAGLDVEDKVAIFSQNCPEILTTHFAAYYNRGVAVPIYATSSKSEAAYIINDAQTLVLFVGDQQQYDIAMEIVDECPSLKYVVTYNPLVKKRADDKISMTWEEFLDWGEDADVELLNKRKESALPSDLMVLIYTSGTTGLPKGVMLCHSNFNAAILAHNMRIPSLNDETDLSLSFLPFSHIFELGWSVVCLANGIRIVINYNPKEIQKTVKEVHPTCMCSVPRFWEKVYTAIVNNVENAAPMVRMLFKRAIAVAKKREMKYVRTGKKVPMLLEKQYQYFDKKVYSRLRSAIGFEQPHLFPTAGAMLSDNITEFLRSIGLPIIIGYGLSETTASVSFVPDTNWELGTIGTPIPGVKVKIGDENEILVKGPTIMKGYYHKPEETAKAIDKDGWFHTGDCGAINEHGQLIITERLKDLFKTSNGKSIAPQVLETRLGQDLFIEQAAVIGDGRKFVSALIVPSFDALKAYAKKKKIEYTDIADLVNNKDIRKMMEQRINEWQKDLASYEQIKRFILMPRPFTMETGELTNTLKIRRKVINKRYAKLIDAVYAAAEKK
;
A
#
# COMPACT_ATOMS: atom_id res chain seq x y z
N MET A 1 -26.61 -10.16 18.42
CA MET A 1 -25.92 -8.87 18.23
C MET A 1 -25.93 -8.58 16.75
N VAL A 2 -26.45 -7.40 16.35
CA VAL A 2 -26.44 -6.98 14.95
C VAL A 2 -24.98 -6.80 14.51
N ASN A 3 -24.63 -7.22 13.32
CA ASN A 3 -23.29 -6.99 12.76
C ASN A 3 -23.17 -5.51 12.36
N GLU A 4 -22.45 -4.74 13.15
CA GLU A 4 -22.32 -3.28 12.98
C GLU A 4 -21.77 -2.87 11.61
N LEU A 5 -20.88 -3.68 11.02
CA LEU A 5 -20.31 -3.39 9.69
C LEU A 5 -21.32 -3.56 8.56
N VAL A 6 -22.23 -4.52 8.66
CA VAL A 6 -23.29 -4.68 7.65
C VAL A 6 -24.25 -3.48 7.68
N GLU A 7 -24.48 -2.89 8.86
CA GLU A 7 -25.32 -1.71 9.02
C GLU A 7 -24.57 -0.38 8.90
N LEU A 8 -23.26 -0.41 8.67
CA LEU A 8 -22.41 0.77 8.71
C LEU A 8 -22.94 1.88 7.79
N ILE A 9 -23.11 1.58 6.50
CA ILE A 9 -23.50 2.60 5.52
C ILE A 9 -24.95 3.05 5.74
N SER A 10 -25.86 2.16 6.15
CA SER A 10 -27.22 2.53 6.54
C SER A 10 -27.23 3.50 7.73
N THR A 11 -26.33 3.28 8.70
CA THR A 11 -26.18 4.16 9.86
C THR A 11 -25.62 5.53 9.46
N GLN A 12 -24.62 5.56 8.61
CA GLN A 12 -24.05 6.81 8.12
C GLN A 12 -25.03 7.58 7.21
N ALA A 13 -25.81 6.87 6.38
CA ALA A 13 -26.85 7.50 5.58
C ALA A 13 -27.94 8.17 6.44
N ARG A 14 -28.34 7.54 7.56
CA ARG A 14 -29.25 8.20 8.53
C ARG A 14 -28.63 9.45 9.18
N ARG A 15 -27.31 9.44 9.40
CA ARG A 15 -26.59 10.56 10.04
C ARG A 15 -26.32 11.73 9.08
N PHE A 16 -25.94 11.43 7.84
CA PHE A 16 -25.38 12.42 6.92
C PHE A 16 -26.26 12.70 5.70
N GLY A 17 -27.24 11.84 5.37
CA GLY A 17 -28.22 12.06 4.29
C GLY A 17 -27.54 12.30 2.94
N ASP A 18 -27.79 13.47 2.36
CA ASP A 18 -27.30 13.84 1.03
C ASP A 18 -25.91 14.51 1.03
N ARG A 19 -25.21 14.54 2.18
CA ARG A 19 -23.79 14.92 2.19
C ARG A 19 -22.99 13.95 1.33
N GLU A 20 -21.92 14.46 0.71
CA GLU A 20 -20.96 13.66 -0.08
C GLU A 20 -20.32 12.58 0.80
N ALA A 21 -20.37 11.32 0.33
CA ALA A 21 -19.66 10.18 0.89
C ALA A 21 -18.41 9.83 0.06
N LEU A 22 -18.61 9.73 -1.25
CA LEU A 22 -17.57 9.36 -2.21
C LEU A 22 -17.48 10.42 -3.30
N ARG A 23 -16.26 10.68 -3.78
CA ARG A 23 -15.99 11.52 -4.96
C ARG A 23 -15.05 10.77 -5.89
N PHE A 24 -15.32 10.84 -7.18
CA PHE A 24 -14.57 10.13 -8.21
C PHE A 24 -14.64 10.88 -9.54
N ARG A 25 -13.83 10.46 -10.51
CA ARG A 25 -13.93 10.99 -11.88
C ARG A 25 -14.85 10.11 -12.71
N ASP A 26 -15.79 10.76 -13.40
CA ASP A 26 -16.64 10.09 -14.40
C ASP A 26 -15.79 9.39 -15.46
N TYR A 27 -16.19 8.19 -15.87
CA TYR A 27 -15.41 7.37 -16.81
C TYR A 27 -15.25 8.03 -18.19
N LYS A 28 -16.27 8.79 -18.64
CA LYS A 28 -16.32 9.37 -19.98
C LYS A 28 -15.79 10.81 -20.00
N THR A 29 -16.31 11.66 -19.11
CA THR A 29 -16.02 13.10 -19.11
C THR A 29 -14.77 13.45 -18.32
N GLN A 30 -14.35 12.57 -17.42
CA GLN A 30 -13.26 12.79 -16.45
C GLN A 30 -13.52 13.98 -15.49
N GLU A 31 -14.77 14.44 -15.41
CA GLU A 31 -15.19 15.44 -14.43
C GLU A 31 -15.37 14.82 -13.05
N TRP A 32 -15.24 15.63 -12.01
CA TRP A 32 -15.48 15.16 -10.65
C TRP A 32 -16.98 14.99 -10.40
N MET A 33 -17.36 13.77 -10.00
CA MET A 33 -18.71 13.37 -9.60
C MET A 33 -18.72 13.01 -8.12
N SER A 34 -19.88 13.13 -7.50
CA SER A 34 -20.07 12.78 -6.09
C SER A 34 -21.21 11.80 -5.91
N ILE A 35 -21.07 10.90 -4.94
CA ILE A 35 -22.12 10.01 -4.44
C ILE A 35 -22.40 10.42 -3.00
N SER A 36 -23.66 10.75 -2.67
CA SER A 36 -24.09 11.03 -1.30
C SER A 36 -24.19 9.74 -0.47
N TRP A 37 -24.26 9.88 0.87
CA TRP A 37 -24.48 8.72 1.74
C TRP A 37 -25.78 8.00 1.43
N ASN A 38 -26.87 8.74 1.10
CA ASN A 38 -28.13 8.16 0.68
C ASN A 38 -28.01 7.39 -0.64
N GLN A 39 -27.35 7.97 -1.63
CA GLN A 39 -27.12 7.30 -2.92
C GLN A 39 -26.23 6.07 -2.76
N PHE A 40 -25.16 6.16 -1.93
CA PHE A 40 -24.28 5.03 -1.65
C PHE A 40 -25.04 3.87 -1.03
N LYS A 41 -25.88 4.16 -0.01
CA LYS A 41 -26.79 3.15 0.57
C LYS A 41 -27.72 2.54 -0.48
N THR A 42 -28.37 3.37 -1.31
CA THR A 42 -29.28 2.91 -2.35
C THR A 42 -28.59 1.99 -3.36
N ASN A 43 -27.39 2.35 -3.80
CA ASN A 43 -26.62 1.52 -4.74
C ASN A 43 -26.25 0.16 -4.12
N ILE A 44 -25.87 0.14 -2.84
CA ILE A 44 -25.59 -1.10 -2.10
C ILE A 44 -26.85 -1.99 -2.04
N GLU A 45 -28.00 -1.41 -1.75
CA GLU A 45 -29.26 -2.15 -1.64
C GLU A 45 -29.69 -2.73 -3.00
N ARG A 46 -29.54 -1.96 -4.10
CA ARG A 46 -29.82 -2.43 -5.45
C ARG A 46 -28.88 -3.57 -5.85
N GLU A 47 -27.56 -3.39 -5.63
CA GLU A 47 -26.58 -4.43 -5.97
C GLU A 47 -26.76 -5.69 -5.11
N ALA A 48 -27.13 -5.54 -3.83
CA ALA A 48 -27.41 -6.67 -2.96
C ALA A 48 -28.59 -7.51 -3.42
N LYS A 49 -29.66 -6.86 -3.96
CA LYS A 49 -30.79 -7.55 -4.62
C LYS A 49 -30.32 -8.34 -5.83
N SER A 50 -29.47 -7.76 -6.67
CA SER A 50 -28.95 -8.42 -7.87
C SER A 50 -28.07 -9.61 -7.52
N LEU A 51 -27.21 -9.48 -6.50
CA LEU A 51 -26.40 -10.59 -6.00
C LEU A 51 -27.30 -11.71 -5.42
N TYR A 52 -28.35 -11.36 -4.69
CA TYR A 52 -29.33 -12.34 -4.19
C TYR A 52 -30.02 -13.08 -5.35
N LYS A 53 -30.49 -12.36 -6.36
CA LYS A 53 -31.09 -12.93 -7.57
C LYS A 53 -30.11 -13.79 -8.38
N ALA A 54 -28.82 -13.43 -8.41
CA ALA A 54 -27.76 -14.24 -9.01
C ALA A 54 -27.56 -15.60 -8.31
N GLY A 55 -28.15 -15.79 -7.14
CA GLY A 55 -28.05 -16.97 -6.33
C GLY A 55 -26.87 -16.95 -5.36
N LEU A 56 -26.37 -15.77 -5.01
CA LEU A 56 -25.34 -15.63 -3.98
C LEU A 56 -25.91 -16.09 -2.64
N ASP A 57 -25.31 -17.10 -2.02
CA ASP A 57 -25.70 -17.61 -0.72
C ASP A 57 -24.68 -17.22 0.38
N VAL A 58 -24.97 -17.61 1.61
CA VAL A 58 -24.10 -17.35 2.76
C VAL A 58 -22.71 -17.97 2.52
N GLU A 59 -21.67 -17.17 2.76
CA GLU A 59 -20.28 -17.50 2.48
C GLU A 59 -19.91 -17.73 1.00
N ASP A 60 -20.83 -17.52 0.05
CA ASP A 60 -20.46 -17.47 -1.37
C ASP A 60 -19.60 -16.22 -1.69
N LYS A 61 -18.86 -16.28 -2.78
CA LYS A 61 -17.85 -15.29 -3.11
C LYS A 61 -18.20 -14.50 -4.36
N VAL A 62 -17.95 -13.19 -4.25
CA VAL A 62 -17.92 -12.28 -5.40
C VAL A 62 -16.50 -11.76 -5.56
N ALA A 63 -15.95 -11.87 -6.78
CA ALA A 63 -14.62 -11.34 -7.06
C ALA A 63 -14.70 -9.95 -7.69
N ILE A 64 -13.69 -9.12 -7.40
CA ILE A 64 -13.57 -7.75 -7.86
C ILE A 64 -12.22 -7.58 -8.51
N PHE A 65 -12.18 -7.47 -9.84
CA PHE A 65 -10.96 -7.34 -10.64
C PHE A 65 -10.95 -5.97 -11.31
N SER A 66 -10.56 -4.93 -10.58
CA SER A 66 -10.70 -3.54 -11.02
C SER A 66 -9.64 -2.62 -10.44
N GLN A 67 -9.38 -1.51 -11.14
CA GLN A 67 -8.79 -0.31 -10.60
C GLN A 67 -9.75 0.32 -9.57
N ASN A 68 -9.23 1.24 -8.73
CA ASN A 68 -10.07 1.91 -7.74
C ASN A 68 -11.22 2.68 -8.40
N CYS A 69 -12.43 2.35 -7.99
CA CYS A 69 -13.66 3.03 -8.40
C CYS A 69 -14.69 2.93 -7.26
N PRO A 70 -15.74 3.76 -7.22
CA PRO A 70 -16.72 3.75 -6.13
C PRO A 70 -17.53 2.46 -6.07
N GLU A 71 -17.76 1.81 -7.20
CA GLU A 71 -18.48 0.55 -7.31
C GLU A 71 -17.83 -0.57 -6.50
N ILE A 72 -16.49 -0.57 -6.35
CA ILE A 72 -15.79 -1.55 -5.51
C ILE A 72 -16.32 -1.54 -4.07
N LEU A 73 -16.43 -0.35 -3.47
CA LEU A 73 -16.94 -0.21 -2.11
C LEU A 73 -18.43 -0.60 -2.06
N THR A 74 -19.20 -0.28 -3.08
CA THR A 74 -20.61 -0.72 -3.21
C THR A 74 -20.69 -2.24 -3.20
N THR A 75 -19.91 -2.92 -4.04
CA THR A 75 -19.89 -4.39 -4.15
C THR A 75 -19.47 -5.06 -2.84
N HIS A 76 -18.49 -4.51 -2.14
CA HIS A 76 -18.11 -5.03 -0.83
C HIS A 76 -19.32 -5.07 0.13
N PHE A 77 -19.99 -3.93 0.31
CA PHE A 77 -21.12 -3.84 1.22
C PHE A 77 -22.36 -4.60 0.72
N ALA A 78 -22.60 -4.68 -0.60
CA ALA A 78 -23.66 -5.50 -1.19
C ALA A 78 -23.46 -7.00 -0.94
N ALA A 79 -22.21 -7.48 -1.03
CA ALA A 79 -21.86 -8.84 -0.64
C ALA A 79 -22.14 -9.09 0.84
N TYR A 80 -21.79 -8.15 1.72
CA TYR A 80 -22.02 -8.27 3.18
C TYR A 80 -23.51 -8.33 3.53
N TYR A 81 -24.37 -7.63 2.81
CA TYR A 81 -25.85 -7.71 2.95
C TYR A 81 -26.35 -9.14 2.69
N ASN A 82 -25.71 -9.85 1.77
CA ASN A 82 -25.99 -11.25 1.46
C ASN A 82 -25.27 -12.24 2.39
N ARG A 83 -24.49 -11.79 3.36
CA ARG A 83 -23.54 -12.62 4.12
C ARG A 83 -22.52 -13.32 3.21
N GLY A 84 -22.29 -12.73 2.02
CA GLY A 84 -21.28 -13.17 1.06
C GLY A 84 -19.90 -12.58 1.36
N VAL A 85 -18.90 -13.08 0.67
CA VAL A 85 -17.49 -12.76 0.87
C VAL A 85 -16.94 -12.05 -0.36
N ALA A 86 -16.34 -10.88 -0.19
CA ALA A 86 -15.66 -10.18 -1.27
C ALA A 86 -14.25 -10.75 -1.49
N VAL A 87 -13.83 -10.87 -2.75
CA VAL A 87 -12.52 -11.37 -3.17
C VAL A 87 -11.87 -10.36 -4.12
N PRO A 88 -11.18 -9.35 -3.58
CA PRO A 88 -10.54 -8.35 -4.42
C PRO A 88 -9.29 -8.93 -5.10
N ILE A 89 -9.21 -8.75 -6.42
CA ILE A 89 -8.10 -9.13 -7.29
C ILE A 89 -7.39 -7.85 -7.75
N TYR A 90 -6.06 -7.83 -7.73
CA TYR A 90 -5.31 -6.68 -8.24
C TYR A 90 -5.60 -6.44 -9.71
N ALA A 91 -5.91 -5.21 -10.09
CA ALA A 91 -6.18 -4.82 -11.48
C ALA A 91 -5.04 -5.19 -12.46
N THR A 92 -3.85 -5.40 -11.95
CA THR A 92 -2.64 -5.78 -12.69
C THR A 92 -2.33 -7.28 -12.66
N SER A 93 -3.21 -8.10 -12.06
CA SER A 93 -3.03 -9.56 -12.01
C SER A 93 -3.02 -10.15 -13.41
N SER A 94 -2.17 -11.14 -13.60
CA SER A 94 -2.11 -11.90 -14.86
C SER A 94 -3.34 -12.79 -15.03
N LYS A 95 -3.59 -13.22 -16.28
CA LYS A 95 -4.63 -14.21 -16.62
C LYS A 95 -4.57 -15.44 -15.70
N SER A 96 -3.40 -16.04 -15.54
CA SER A 96 -3.22 -17.24 -14.71
C SER A 96 -3.45 -16.99 -13.22
N GLU A 97 -3.10 -15.80 -12.71
CA GLU A 97 -3.32 -15.42 -11.32
C GLU A 97 -4.82 -15.16 -11.07
N ALA A 98 -5.50 -14.45 -11.98
CA ALA A 98 -6.94 -14.21 -11.88
C ALA A 98 -7.72 -15.53 -11.94
N ALA A 99 -7.45 -16.41 -12.90
CA ALA A 99 -8.07 -17.73 -12.99
C ALA A 99 -7.85 -18.57 -11.75
N TYR A 100 -6.62 -18.56 -11.19
CA TYR A 100 -6.32 -19.27 -9.95
C TYR A 100 -7.18 -18.76 -8.78
N ILE A 101 -7.25 -17.44 -8.57
CA ILE A 101 -8.00 -16.84 -7.47
C ILE A 101 -9.50 -17.14 -7.60
N ILE A 102 -10.06 -16.99 -8.79
CA ILE A 102 -11.47 -17.24 -9.07
C ILE A 102 -11.83 -18.70 -8.78
N ASN A 103 -10.99 -19.65 -9.20
CA ASN A 103 -11.19 -21.07 -8.97
C ASN A 103 -10.97 -21.48 -7.51
N ASP A 104 -9.91 -20.99 -6.85
CA ASP A 104 -9.63 -21.29 -5.44
C ASP A 104 -10.75 -20.76 -4.53
N ALA A 105 -11.25 -19.55 -4.82
CA ALA A 105 -12.36 -18.93 -4.10
C ALA A 105 -13.75 -19.48 -4.50
N GLN A 106 -13.87 -20.18 -5.62
CA GLN A 106 -15.16 -20.64 -6.19
C GLN A 106 -16.13 -19.46 -6.41
N THR A 107 -15.65 -18.42 -7.07
CA THR A 107 -16.37 -17.17 -7.30
C THR A 107 -17.62 -17.37 -8.16
N LEU A 108 -18.76 -16.81 -7.72
CA LEU A 108 -20.04 -16.85 -8.46
C LEU A 108 -20.18 -15.70 -9.45
N VAL A 109 -19.85 -14.47 -9.04
CA VAL A 109 -19.93 -13.24 -9.82
C VAL A 109 -18.58 -12.56 -9.85
N LEU A 110 -18.12 -12.16 -11.04
CA LEU A 110 -16.88 -11.40 -11.22
C LEU A 110 -17.22 -9.98 -11.69
N PHE A 111 -16.84 -9.00 -10.88
CA PHE A 111 -16.89 -7.59 -11.26
C PHE A 111 -15.55 -7.18 -11.89
N VAL A 112 -15.59 -6.52 -13.05
CA VAL A 112 -14.39 -6.09 -13.79
C VAL A 112 -14.41 -4.59 -14.04
N GLY A 113 -13.24 -3.94 -13.93
CA GLY A 113 -13.09 -2.50 -14.09
C GLY A 113 -13.10 -2.08 -15.55
N ASP A 114 -11.98 -2.23 -16.22
CA ASP A 114 -11.74 -1.77 -17.59
C ASP A 114 -11.71 -2.88 -18.62
N GLN A 115 -11.53 -2.49 -19.89
CA GLN A 115 -11.45 -3.39 -21.03
C GLN A 115 -10.44 -4.53 -20.82
N GLN A 116 -9.27 -4.20 -20.23
CA GLN A 116 -8.24 -5.21 -19.99
C GLN A 116 -8.70 -6.32 -19.05
N GLN A 117 -9.37 -5.97 -17.95
CA GLN A 117 -9.89 -6.96 -17.00
C GLN A 117 -11.05 -7.75 -17.58
N TYR A 118 -11.91 -7.09 -18.36
CA TYR A 118 -12.97 -7.76 -19.10
C TYR A 118 -12.41 -8.77 -20.12
N ASP A 119 -11.42 -8.38 -20.90
CA ASP A 119 -10.80 -9.27 -21.90
C ASP A 119 -10.18 -10.50 -21.25
N ILE A 120 -9.46 -10.30 -20.12
CA ILE A 120 -8.91 -11.40 -19.32
C ILE A 120 -10.03 -12.29 -18.77
N ALA A 121 -11.10 -11.71 -18.23
CA ALA A 121 -12.25 -12.47 -17.71
C ALA A 121 -12.86 -13.37 -18.78
N MET A 122 -13.09 -12.83 -19.98
CA MET A 122 -13.65 -13.57 -21.11
C MET A 122 -12.70 -14.63 -21.69
N GLU A 123 -11.40 -14.50 -21.45
CA GLU A 123 -10.43 -15.54 -21.83
C GLU A 123 -10.35 -16.71 -20.83
N ILE A 124 -10.75 -16.49 -19.58
CA ILE A 124 -10.65 -17.48 -18.51
C ILE A 124 -11.99 -18.09 -18.11
N VAL A 125 -13.10 -17.57 -18.62
CA VAL A 125 -14.45 -17.99 -18.20
C VAL A 125 -14.67 -19.49 -18.31
N ASP A 126 -14.20 -20.11 -19.40
CA ASP A 126 -14.32 -21.56 -19.60
C ASP A 126 -13.41 -22.37 -18.66
N GLU A 127 -12.39 -21.74 -18.09
CA GLU A 127 -11.50 -22.33 -17.09
C GLU A 127 -12.05 -22.18 -15.65
N CYS A 128 -13.16 -21.43 -15.47
CA CYS A 128 -13.72 -21.05 -14.16
C CYS A 128 -15.18 -21.53 -14.00
N PRO A 129 -15.42 -22.81 -13.72
CA PRO A 129 -16.77 -23.41 -13.77
C PRO A 129 -17.75 -22.88 -12.71
N SER A 130 -17.28 -22.24 -11.63
CA SER A 130 -18.13 -21.60 -10.62
C SER A 130 -18.68 -20.25 -11.09
N LEU A 131 -18.00 -19.60 -12.06
CA LEU A 131 -18.33 -18.26 -12.52
C LEU A 131 -19.58 -18.28 -13.42
N LYS A 132 -20.63 -17.58 -12.97
CA LYS A 132 -21.90 -17.50 -13.72
C LYS A 132 -22.12 -16.16 -14.40
N TYR A 133 -21.62 -15.07 -13.79
CA TYR A 133 -21.87 -13.71 -14.28
C TYR A 133 -20.57 -12.89 -14.25
N VAL A 134 -20.42 -12.05 -15.27
CA VAL A 134 -19.38 -11.00 -15.31
C VAL A 134 -20.08 -9.65 -15.36
N VAL A 135 -19.69 -8.71 -14.50
CA VAL A 135 -20.29 -7.38 -14.43
C VAL A 135 -19.22 -6.32 -14.68
N THR A 136 -19.44 -5.44 -15.64
CA THR A 136 -18.48 -4.38 -15.98
C THR A 136 -18.83 -3.08 -15.27
N TYR A 137 -17.91 -2.53 -14.48
CA TYR A 137 -18.08 -1.23 -13.82
C TYR A 137 -18.00 -0.06 -14.81
N ASN A 138 -16.98 -0.07 -15.66
CA ASN A 138 -16.82 0.97 -16.67
C ASN A 138 -17.80 0.75 -17.83
N PRO A 139 -18.78 1.66 -18.04
CA PRO A 139 -19.77 1.52 -19.11
C PRO A 139 -19.18 1.64 -20.53
N LEU A 140 -17.92 2.04 -20.65
CA LEU A 140 -17.22 2.16 -21.93
C LEU A 140 -16.59 0.82 -22.40
N VAL A 141 -16.66 -0.22 -21.59
CA VAL A 141 -16.19 -1.57 -21.95
C VAL A 141 -16.99 -2.10 -23.15
N LYS A 142 -16.29 -2.53 -24.16
CA LYS A 142 -16.87 -3.14 -25.35
C LYS A 142 -16.97 -4.64 -25.17
N LYS A 143 -18.20 -5.13 -25.03
CA LYS A 143 -18.49 -6.56 -24.91
C LYS A 143 -18.17 -7.31 -26.20
N ARG A 144 -17.71 -8.55 -26.09
CA ARG A 144 -17.54 -9.46 -27.26
C ARG A 144 -18.91 -9.81 -27.86
N ALA A 145 -18.96 -10.05 -29.15
CA ALA A 145 -20.22 -10.37 -29.85
C ALA A 145 -20.85 -11.71 -29.41
N ASP A 146 -20.03 -12.64 -28.93
CA ASP A 146 -20.42 -13.96 -28.45
C ASP A 146 -20.65 -14.02 -26.92
N ASP A 147 -20.47 -12.92 -26.23
CA ASP A 147 -20.64 -12.82 -24.78
C ASP A 147 -22.12 -12.91 -24.38
N LYS A 148 -22.43 -13.91 -23.53
CA LYS A 148 -23.78 -14.18 -23.03
C LYS A 148 -23.92 -14.08 -21.52
N ILE A 149 -22.83 -13.82 -20.81
CA ILE A 149 -22.81 -13.86 -19.34
C ILE A 149 -22.48 -12.51 -18.70
N SER A 150 -22.12 -11.50 -19.50
CA SER A 150 -21.78 -10.21 -18.94
C SER A 150 -22.91 -9.20 -19.02
N MET A 151 -22.96 -8.34 -18.00
CA MET A 151 -23.84 -7.19 -17.88
C MET A 151 -22.99 -5.96 -17.54
N THR A 152 -23.46 -4.76 -17.92
CA THR A 152 -22.96 -3.55 -17.29
C THR A 152 -23.47 -3.47 -15.86
N TRP A 153 -22.82 -2.66 -15.03
CA TRP A 153 -23.22 -2.50 -13.63
C TRP A 153 -24.67 -1.98 -13.50
N GLU A 154 -25.08 -1.03 -14.33
CA GLU A 154 -26.47 -0.54 -14.36
C GLU A 154 -27.45 -1.63 -14.78
N GLU A 155 -27.14 -2.39 -15.86
CA GLU A 155 -27.97 -3.53 -16.26
C GLU A 155 -28.11 -4.56 -15.14
N PHE A 156 -27.03 -4.79 -14.38
CA PHE A 156 -27.04 -5.72 -13.24
C PHE A 156 -27.90 -5.19 -12.10
N LEU A 157 -27.82 -3.88 -11.79
CA LEU A 157 -28.66 -3.25 -10.77
C LEU A 157 -30.16 -3.33 -11.14
N ASP A 158 -30.50 -3.00 -12.39
CA ASP A 158 -31.87 -3.05 -12.88
C ASP A 158 -32.42 -4.49 -12.90
N TRP A 159 -31.59 -5.45 -13.27
CA TRP A 159 -31.96 -6.86 -13.27
C TRP A 159 -32.37 -7.37 -11.88
N GLY A 160 -31.82 -6.84 -10.81
CA GLY A 160 -32.11 -7.23 -9.42
C GLY A 160 -33.39 -6.63 -8.82
N GLU A 161 -34.07 -5.69 -9.49
CA GLU A 161 -35.16 -4.90 -8.88
C GLU A 161 -36.36 -5.75 -8.43
N ASP A 162 -36.64 -6.90 -9.05
CA ASP A 162 -37.70 -7.83 -8.70
C ASP A 162 -37.30 -8.90 -7.67
N ALA A 163 -36.12 -8.81 -7.08
CA ALA A 163 -35.65 -9.77 -6.06
C ALA A 163 -36.51 -9.71 -4.78
N ASP A 164 -36.59 -10.84 -4.07
CA ASP A 164 -37.30 -10.92 -2.80
C ASP A 164 -36.57 -10.17 -1.67
N VAL A 165 -37.01 -8.93 -1.45
CA VAL A 165 -36.42 -8.02 -0.45
C VAL A 165 -36.62 -8.51 0.99
N GLU A 166 -37.73 -9.21 1.27
CA GLU A 166 -37.98 -9.71 2.63
C GLU A 166 -37.00 -10.79 3.04
N LEU A 167 -36.72 -11.75 2.12
CA LEU A 167 -35.70 -12.78 2.36
C LEU A 167 -34.29 -12.19 2.44
N LEU A 168 -33.96 -11.23 1.60
CA LEU A 168 -32.67 -10.53 1.68
C LEU A 168 -32.49 -9.80 3.02
N ASN A 169 -33.53 -9.09 3.49
CA ASN A 169 -33.47 -8.42 4.79
C ASN A 169 -33.30 -9.40 5.95
N LYS A 170 -34.03 -10.52 5.95
CA LYS A 170 -33.85 -11.59 6.95
C LYS A 170 -32.42 -12.13 6.95
N ARG A 171 -31.80 -12.29 5.77
CA ARG A 171 -30.40 -12.73 5.62
C ARG A 171 -29.45 -11.70 6.21
N LYS A 172 -29.60 -10.43 5.86
CA LYS A 172 -28.83 -9.30 6.39
C LYS A 172 -28.92 -9.22 7.92
N GLU A 173 -30.13 -9.30 8.49
CA GLU A 173 -30.36 -9.25 9.93
C GLU A 173 -29.74 -10.44 10.69
N SER A 174 -29.57 -11.58 10.02
CA SER A 174 -28.91 -12.77 10.58
C SER A 174 -27.39 -12.75 10.52
N ALA A 175 -26.78 -11.71 9.92
CA ALA A 175 -25.34 -11.61 9.77
C ALA A 175 -24.61 -11.57 11.12
N LEU A 176 -23.53 -12.35 11.21
CA LEU A 176 -22.75 -12.52 12.43
C LEU A 176 -21.38 -11.81 12.33
N PRO A 177 -20.84 -11.31 13.44
CA PRO A 177 -19.46 -10.79 13.45
C PRO A 177 -18.40 -11.83 13.03
N SER A 178 -18.70 -13.12 13.17
CA SER A 178 -17.82 -14.21 12.75
C SER A 178 -17.91 -14.59 11.27
N ASP A 179 -18.89 -14.03 10.52
CA ASP A 179 -18.99 -14.27 9.08
C ASP A 179 -17.74 -13.73 8.39
N LEU A 180 -17.30 -14.45 7.36
CA LEU A 180 -16.21 -13.98 6.52
C LEU A 180 -16.64 -12.70 5.78
N MET A 181 -15.78 -11.70 5.82
CA MET A 181 -15.98 -10.42 5.15
C MET A 181 -15.24 -10.37 3.83
N VAL A 182 -13.98 -10.80 3.85
CA VAL A 182 -13.10 -10.68 2.69
C VAL A 182 -12.04 -11.78 2.67
N LEU A 183 -11.68 -12.23 1.46
CA LEU A 183 -10.52 -13.05 1.18
C LEU A 183 -9.46 -12.20 0.48
N ILE A 184 -8.37 -11.87 1.17
CA ILE A 184 -7.26 -11.12 0.58
C ILE A 184 -6.19 -12.12 0.12
N TYR A 185 -5.99 -12.23 -1.19
CA TYR A 185 -4.95 -13.08 -1.76
C TYR A 185 -3.59 -12.40 -1.70
N THR A 186 -2.67 -13.00 -0.96
CA THR A 186 -1.29 -12.51 -0.81
C THR A 186 -0.33 -13.38 -1.59
N SER A 187 0.60 -12.77 -2.32
CA SER A 187 1.68 -13.49 -3.00
C SER A 187 2.67 -14.02 -1.96
N GLY A 188 2.59 -15.30 -1.66
CA GLY A 188 3.61 -15.97 -0.86
C GLY A 188 4.97 -15.95 -1.56
N THR A 189 6.07 -15.93 -0.79
CA THR A 189 7.45 -15.96 -1.34
C THR A 189 7.79 -17.27 -2.08
N THR A 190 6.94 -18.30 -1.96
CA THR A 190 7.28 -19.68 -2.37
C THR A 190 6.29 -20.33 -3.34
N GLY A 191 5.22 -19.67 -3.79
CA GLY A 191 4.21 -20.34 -4.62
C GLY A 191 2.99 -19.52 -5.01
N LEU A 192 1.88 -20.21 -5.22
CA LEU A 192 0.58 -19.63 -5.52
C LEU A 192 0.08 -18.72 -4.39
N PRO A 193 -0.70 -17.66 -4.69
CA PRO A 193 -1.27 -16.78 -3.68
C PRO A 193 -2.11 -17.54 -2.65
N LYS A 194 -2.12 -17.07 -1.40
CA LYS A 194 -2.93 -17.62 -0.31
C LYS A 194 -4.05 -16.65 0.04
N GLY A 195 -5.28 -17.14 0.12
CA GLY A 195 -6.44 -16.35 0.56
C GLY A 195 -6.45 -16.18 2.08
N VAL A 196 -6.17 -14.99 2.56
CA VAL A 196 -6.25 -14.62 3.98
C VAL A 196 -7.72 -14.41 4.35
N MET A 197 -8.25 -15.19 5.29
CA MET A 197 -9.64 -15.12 5.75
C MET A 197 -9.81 -14.07 6.84
N LEU A 198 -10.51 -12.98 6.53
CA LEU A 198 -10.84 -11.92 7.50
C LEU A 198 -12.34 -11.85 7.73
N CYS A 199 -12.74 -11.85 9.01
CA CYS A 199 -14.12 -11.75 9.45
C CYS A 199 -14.53 -10.28 9.72
N HIS A 200 -15.83 -10.02 9.81
CA HIS A 200 -16.33 -8.71 10.24
C HIS A 200 -15.79 -8.31 11.63
N SER A 201 -15.65 -9.28 12.54
CA SER A 201 -15.08 -9.03 13.87
C SER A 201 -13.63 -8.52 13.84
N ASN A 202 -12.82 -8.93 12.85
CA ASN A 202 -11.46 -8.43 12.70
C ASN A 202 -11.45 -6.94 12.34
N PHE A 203 -12.31 -6.52 11.41
CA PHE A 203 -12.44 -5.12 11.01
C PHE A 203 -13.08 -4.27 12.12
N ASN A 204 -14.09 -4.77 12.85
CA ASN A 204 -14.65 -4.08 14.01
C ASN A 204 -13.58 -3.81 15.07
N ALA A 205 -12.73 -4.80 15.36
CA ALA A 205 -11.60 -4.64 16.27
C ALA A 205 -10.57 -3.62 15.76
N ALA A 206 -10.28 -3.63 14.46
CA ALA A 206 -9.37 -2.67 13.84
C ALA A 206 -9.94 -1.24 13.90
N ILE A 207 -11.22 -1.02 13.56
CA ILE A 207 -11.88 0.29 13.67
C ILE A 207 -11.80 0.82 15.10
N LEU A 208 -12.17 -0.01 16.09
CA LEU A 208 -12.13 0.38 17.51
C LEU A 208 -10.71 0.77 17.92
N ALA A 209 -9.71 -0.04 17.56
CA ALA A 209 -8.32 0.23 17.91
C ALA A 209 -7.80 1.54 17.28
N HIS A 210 -8.17 1.82 16.02
CA HIS A 210 -7.79 3.06 15.33
C HIS A 210 -8.49 4.27 15.96
N ASN A 211 -9.79 4.19 16.26
CA ASN A 211 -10.52 5.28 16.91
C ASN A 211 -10.00 5.60 18.31
N MET A 212 -9.57 4.58 19.07
CA MET A 212 -8.90 4.80 20.36
C MET A 212 -7.53 5.47 20.22
N ARG A 213 -6.81 5.19 19.14
CA ARG A 213 -5.45 5.65 18.92
C ARG A 213 -5.39 7.00 18.20
N ILE A 214 -6.38 7.30 17.36
CA ILE A 214 -6.48 8.50 16.53
C ILE A 214 -7.85 9.16 16.78
N PRO A 215 -8.11 9.67 17.99
CA PRO A 215 -9.40 10.26 18.33
C PRO A 215 -9.67 11.60 17.62
N SER A 216 -8.67 12.11 16.89
CA SER A 216 -8.76 13.36 16.14
C SER A 216 -9.40 13.23 14.76
N LEU A 217 -9.69 12.00 14.28
CA LEU A 217 -10.42 11.82 13.03
C LEU A 217 -11.80 12.49 13.08
N ASN A 218 -12.09 13.31 12.07
CA ASN A 218 -13.25 14.20 12.09
C ASN A 218 -14.00 14.20 10.74
N ASP A 219 -15.28 13.89 10.79
CA ASP A 219 -16.18 13.83 9.62
C ASP A 219 -16.47 15.19 8.97
N GLU A 220 -16.26 16.31 9.67
CA GLU A 220 -16.49 17.65 9.12
C GLU A 220 -15.31 18.19 8.32
N THR A 221 -14.11 17.94 8.82
CA THR A 221 -12.88 18.56 8.30
C THR A 221 -12.03 17.61 7.48
N ASP A 222 -12.15 16.29 7.71
CA ASP A 222 -11.30 15.33 7.03
C ASP A 222 -11.84 14.93 5.66
N LEU A 223 -10.88 14.81 4.73
CA LEU A 223 -11.07 14.34 3.37
C LEU A 223 -9.97 13.35 3.06
N SER A 224 -10.34 12.08 2.88
CA SER A 224 -9.39 11.03 2.54
C SER A 224 -9.23 10.88 1.02
N LEU A 225 -8.00 10.80 0.54
CA LEU A 225 -7.72 10.43 -0.84
C LEU A 225 -7.26 8.97 -0.89
N SER A 226 -8.05 8.13 -1.57
CA SER A 226 -7.74 6.73 -1.82
C SER A 226 -7.01 6.57 -3.15
N PHE A 227 -5.78 6.05 -3.13
CA PHE A 227 -4.98 5.82 -4.34
C PHE A 227 -4.22 4.50 -4.36
N LEU A 228 -3.99 3.88 -3.21
CA LEU A 228 -3.49 2.51 -3.17
C LEU A 228 -4.63 1.56 -3.59
N PRO A 229 -4.33 0.37 -4.13
CA PRO A 229 -5.38 -0.53 -4.58
C PRO A 229 -6.31 -0.97 -3.44
N PHE A 230 -7.64 -0.92 -3.64
CA PHE A 230 -8.63 -1.50 -2.72
C PHE A 230 -8.48 -3.03 -2.58
N SER A 231 -7.79 -3.67 -3.51
CA SER A 231 -7.41 -5.08 -3.38
C SER A 231 -6.32 -5.33 -2.32
N HIS A 232 -5.71 -4.27 -1.79
CA HIS A 232 -4.76 -4.37 -0.68
C HIS A 232 -5.43 -4.01 0.63
N ILE A 233 -5.22 -4.82 1.67
CA ILE A 233 -5.84 -4.64 2.98
C ILE A 233 -5.58 -3.26 3.60
N PHE A 234 -4.44 -2.63 3.31
CA PHE A 234 -4.10 -1.33 3.87
C PHE A 234 -5.05 -0.22 3.39
N GLU A 235 -5.33 -0.15 2.07
CA GLU A 235 -6.29 0.81 1.53
C GLU A 235 -7.74 0.46 1.92
N LEU A 236 -8.10 -0.81 1.78
CA LEU A 236 -9.44 -1.27 2.14
C LEU A 236 -9.73 -1.03 3.63
N GLY A 237 -8.80 -1.42 4.51
CA GLY A 237 -8.93 -1.23 5.96
C GLY A 237 -9.03 0.25 6.34
N TRP A 238 -8.16 1.10 5.75
CA TRP A 238 -8.20 2.54 5.95
C TRP A 238 -9.54 3.15 5.48
N SER A 239 -10.01 2.75 4.30
CA SER A 239 -11.30 3.22 3.77
C SER A 239 -12.48 2.82 4.66
N VAL A 240 -12.47 1.61 5.20
CA VAL A 240 -13.50 1.16 6.16
C VAL A 240 -13.43 1.98 7.46
N VAL A 241 -12.23 2.31 7.97
CA VAL A 241 -12.07 3.24 9.11
C VAL A 241 -12.62 4.63 8.78
N CYS A 242 -12.32 5.17 7.59
CA CYS A 242 -12.86 6.45 7.14
C CYS A 242 -14.39 6.43 7.09
N LEU A 243 -14.99 5.43 6.43
CA LEU A 243 -16.44 5.28 6.34
C LEU A 243 -17.09 5.15 7.72
N ALA A 244 -16.47 4.40 8.64
CA ALA A 244 -16.96 4.24 10.02
C ALA A 244 -16.99 5.58 10.79
N ASN A 245 -16.07 6.48 10.47
CA ASN A 245 -15.99 7.82 11.07
C ASN A 245 -16.73 8.90 10.25
N GLY A 246 -17.43 8.54 9.17
CA GLY A 246 -18.15 9.49 8.33
C GLY A 246 -17.27 10.38 7.46
N ILE A 247 -16.00 10.02 7.30
CA ILE A 247 -15.02 10.77 6.50
C ILE A 247 -15.27 10.51 5.01
N ARG A 248 -15.32 11.59 4.24
CA ARG A 248 -15.47 11.54 2.78
C ARG A 248 -14.23 10.94 2.12
N ILE A 249 -14.46 10.10 1.10
CA ILE A 249 -13.37 9.47 0.35
C ILE A 249 -13.37 9.95 -1.09
N VAL A 250 -12.26 10.53 -1.53
CA VAL A 250 -12.01 10.80 -2.95
C VAL A 250 -11.20 9.63 -3.53
N ILE A 251 -11.67 9.08 -4.63
CA ILE A 251 -11.11 7.89 -5.25
C ILE A 251 -10.27 8.29 -6.46
N ASN A 252 -8.97 7.98 -6.40
CA ASN A 252 -8.06 8.16 -7.53
C ASN A 252 -8.05 6.88 -8.38
N TYR A 253 -8.64 6.96 -9.55
CA TYR A 253 -8.75 5.84 -10.48
C TYR A 253 -7.39 5.43 -11.07
N ASN A 254 -6.62 6.41 -11.56
CA ASN A 254 -5.33 6.17 -12.20
C ASN A 254 -4.16 6.49 -11.25
N PRO A 255 -3.44 5.47 -10.72
CA PRO A 255 -2.33 5.71 -9.79
C PRO A 255 -1.21 6.58 -10.35
N LYS A 256 -1.06 6.68 -11.69
CA LYS A 256 -0.05 7.52 -12.35
C LYS A 256 -0.37 9.01 -12.21
N GLU A 257 -1.63 9.37 -11.98
CA GLU A 257 -2.09 10.76 -11.85
C GLU A 257 -2.11 11.27 -10.40
N ILE A 258 -1.67 10.49 -9.44
CA ILE A 258 -1.74 10.84 -8.01
C ILE A 258 -1.20 12.24 -7.70
N GLN A 259 -0.12 12.67 -8.33
CA GLN A 259 0.45 14.00 -8.08
C GLN A 259 -0.49 15.14 -8.54
N LYS A 260 -1.21 14.93 -9.64
CA LYS A 260 -2.23 15.85 -10.13
C LYS A 260 -3.43 15.84 -9.20
N THR A 261 -3.91 14.64 -8.87
CA THR A 261 -5.09 14.42 -8.02
C THR A 261 -4.91 15.04 -6.63
N VAL A 262 -3.75 14.84 -5.98
CA VAL A 262 -3.46 15.47 -4.67
C VAL A 262 -3.58 17.00 -4.73
N LYS A 263 -3.09 17.62 -5.81
CA LYS A 263 -3.16 19.10 -6.00
C LYS A 263 -4.56 19.62 -6.32
N GLU A 264 -5.44 18.79 -6.82
CA GLU A 264 -6.84 19.16 -7.09
C GLU A 264 -7.74 18.92 -5.88
N VAL A 265 -7.44 17.89 -5.11
CA VAL A 265 -8.28 17.40 -4.01
C VAL A 265 -7.92 18.05 -2.68
N HIS A 266 -6.64 18.37 -2.47
CA HIS A 266 -6.09 18.88 -1.21
C HIS A 266 -6.48 18.01 0.00
N PRO A 267 -6.13 16.70 0.01
CA PRO A 267 -6.57 15.78 1.06
C PRO A 267 -5.97 16.15 2.41
N THR A 268 -6.76 15.98 3.47
CA THR A 268 -6.29 16.13 4.86
C THR A 268 -5.68 14.84 5.38
N CYS A 269 -6.15 13.68 4.87
CA CYS A 269 -5.64 12.37 5.23
C CYS A 269 -5.54 11.45 4.00
N MET A 270 -4.63 10.50 4.05
CA MET A 270 -4.38 9.56 2.96
C MET A 270 -3.44 8.48 3.44
N CYS A 271 -3.79 7.20 3.27
CA CYS A 271 -2.77 6.17 3.46
C CYS A 271 -1.82 6.11 2.27
N SER A 272 -0.57 5.76 2.53
CA SER A 272 0.49 5.85 1.52
C SER A 272 1.62 4.85 1.77
N VAL A 273 2.50 4.75 0.80
CA VAL A 273 3.71 3.95 0.86
C VAL A 273 4.95 4.83 0.86
N PRO A 274 6.09 4.39 1.41
CA PRO A 274 7.33 5.15 1.45
C PRO A 274 7.73 5.77 0.12
N ARG A 275 7.57 5.05 -0.99
CA ARG A 275 7.93 5.52 -2.33
C ARG A 275 7.23 6.81 -2.75
N PHE A 276 6.00 7.03 -2.30
CA PHE A 276 5.29 8.28 -2.54
C PHE A 276 6.02 9.45 -1.85
N TRP A 277 6.37 9.30 -0.58
CA TRP A 277 7.04 10.33 0.20
C TRP A 277 8.48 10.59 -0.23
N GLU A 278 9.19 9.56 -0.67
CA GLU A 278 10.53 9.69 -1.28
C GLU A 278 10.48 10.59 -2.52
N LYS A 279 9.48 10.37 -3.39
CA LYS A 279 9.27 11.24 -4.57
C LYS A 279 8.93 12.68 -4.19
N VAL A 280 8.07 12.87 -3.19
CA VAL A 280 7.72 14.19 -2.66
C VAL A 280 8.97 14.91 -2.11
N TYR A 281 9.74 14.23 -1.26
CA TYR A 281 10.98 14.74 -0.69
C TYR A 281 11.97 15.14 -1.78
N THR A 282 12.22 14.23 -2.72
CA THR A 282 13.15 14.45 -3.84
C THR A 282 12.73 15.65 -4.70
N ALA A 283 11.45 15.79 -5.00
CA ALA A 283 10.94 16.94 -5.77
C ALA A 283 11.16 18.26 -5.03
N ILE A 284 10.92 18.30 -3.71
CA ILE A 284 11.17 19.51 -2.90
C ILE A 284 12.67 19.86 -2.89
N VAL A 285 13.53 18.89 -2.61
CA VAL A 285 14.98 19.10 -2.51
C VAL A 285 15.55 19.59 -3.85
N ASN A 286 15.17 18.95 -4.96
CA ASN A 286 15.62 19.36 -6.29
C ASN A 286 15.21 20.79 -6.65
N ASN A 287 13.97 21.17 -6.34
CA ASN A 287 13.50 22.54 -6.58
C ASN A 287 14.31 23.56 -5.77
N VAL A 288 14.66 23.22 -4.53
CA VAL A 288 15.48 24.09 -3.67
C VAL A 288 16.93 24.17 -4.17
N GLU A 289 17.54 23.05 -4.59
CA GLU A 289 18.92 23.03 -5.10
C GLU A 289 19.08 23.88 -6.37
N ASN A 290 18.05 23.96 -7.18
CA ASN A 290 18.02 24.78 -8.40
C ASN A 290 17.62 26.24 -8.15
N ALA A 291 17.24 26.61 -6.92
CA ALA A 291 16.86 27.96 -6.55
C ALA A 291 18.08 28.88 -6.32
N ALA A 292 17.84 30.20 -6.30
CA ALA A 292 18.86 31.20 -6.01
C ALA A 292 19.54 30.97 -4.67
N PRO A 293 20.85 31.33 -4.51
CA PRO A 293 21.60 31.07 -3.28
C PRO A 293 20.93 31.57 -1.99
N MET A 294 20.29 32.73 -2.05
CA MET A 294 19.56 33.33 -0.94
C MET A 294 18.36 32.46 -0.52
N VAL A 295 17.61 31.91 -1.47
CA VAL A 295 16.48 31.01 -1.22
C VAL A 295 16.97 29.72 -0.56
N ARG A 296 18.07 29.15 -1.05
CA ARG A 296 18.69 27.97 -0.46
C ARG A 296 19.14 28.20 0.99
N MET A 297 19.74 29.36 1.28
CA MET A 297 20.15 29.71 2.64
C MET A 297 18.96 29.89 3.58
N LEU A 298 17.90 30.58 3.12
CA LEU A 298 16.67 30.77 3.87
C LEU A 298 15.99 29.42 4.16
N PHE A 299 15.92 28.55 3.16
CA PHE A 299 15.36 27.20 3.30
C PHE A 299 16.13 26.38 4.34
N LYS A 300 17.48 26.33 4.26
CA LYS A 300 18.31 25.62 5.25
C LYS A 300 18.05 26.10 6.66
N ARG A 301 17.94 27.43 6.86
CA ARG A 301 17.66 28.02 8.18
C ARG A 301 16.24 27.64 8.66
N ALA A 302 15.25 27.72 7.79
CA ALA A 302 13.88 27.31 8.08
C ALA A 302 13.83 25.84 8.53
N ILE A 303 14.41 24.93 7.73
CA ILE A 303 14.43 23.49 8.06
C ILE A 303 15.14 23.22 9.39
N ALA A 304 16.24 23.91 9.71
CA ALA A 304 16.92 23.75 11.01
C ALA A 304 16.01 24.13 12.20
N VAL A 305 15.23 25.22 12.07
CA VAL A 305 14.24 25.63 13.08
C VAL A 305 13.12 24.56 13.21
N ALA A 306 12.59 24.10 12.08
CA ALA A 306 11.53 23.11 12.03
C ALA A 306 11.96 21.77 12.66
N LYS A 307 13.12 21.26 12.26
CA LYS A 307 13.71 20.03 12.81
C LYS A 307 13.96 20.14 14.33
N LYS A 308 14.50 21.27 14.79
CA LYS A 308 14.71 21.50 16.23
C LYS A 308 13.40 21.46 17.01
N ARG A 309 12.33 22.11 16.48
CA ARG A 309 10.99 22.10 17.09
C ARG A 309 10.42 20.69 17.15
N GLU A 310 10.34 20.02 16.00
CA GLU A 310 9.73 18.71 15.87
C GLU A 310 10.49 17.66 16.66
N MET A 311 11.80 17.49 16.43
CA MET A 311 12.57 16.38 16.98
C MET A 311 12.91 16.52 18.46
N LYS A 312 13.13 17.76 18.95
CA LYS A 312 13.51 17.95 20.37
C LYS A 312 12.33 18.16 21.30
N TYR A 313 11.19 18.62 20.78
CA TYR A 313 10.07 19.03 21.63
C TYR A 313 8.78 18.30 21.28
N VAL A 314 8.24 18.50 20.07
CA VAL A 314 6.91 17.93 19.71
C VAL A 314 6.96 16.41 19.79
N ARG A 315 7.87 15.78 19.08
CA ARG A 315 8.02 14.31 19.07
C ARG A 315 8.21 13.72 20.48
N THR A 316 8.91 14.42 21.36
CA THR A 316 9.17 13.95 22.74
C THR A 316 8.11 14.39 23.76
N GLY A 317 7.00 14.99 23.31
CA GLY A 317 5.94 15.48 24.20
C GLY A 317 6.35 16.68 25.08
N LYS A 318 7.47 17.33 24.81
CA LYS A 318 7.98 18.45 25.59
C LYS A 318 7.39 19.77 25.10
N LYS A 319 7.16 20.71 26.03
CA LYS A 319 6.72 22.06 25.70
C LYS A 319 7.76 22.79 24.85
N VAL A 320 7.33 23.30 23.69
CA VAL A 320 8.19 24.09 22.80
C VAL A 320 8.49 25.44 23.42
N PRO A 321 9.77 25.90 23.46
CA PRO A 321 10.09 27.25 23.93
C PRO A 321 9.41 28.32 23.05
N MET A 322 8.85 29.35 23.69
CA MET A 322 8.06 30.39 23.02
C MET A 322 8.80 31.06 21.84
N LEU A 323 10.08 31.33 22.00
CA LEU A 323 10.89 31.92 20.92
C LEU A 323 11.02 31.01 19.70
N LEU A 324 11.25 29.71 19.96
CA LEU A 324 11.32 28.70 18.89
C LEU A 324 9.97 28.54 18.18
N GLU A 325 8.87 28.56 18.92
CA GLU A 325 7.52 28.49 18.36
C GLU A 325 7.21 29.71 17.48
N LYS A 326 7.56 30.95 17.94
CA LYS A 326 7.43 32.16 17.12
C LYS A 326 8.28 32.10 15.84
N GLN A 327 9.50 31.58 15.91
CA GLN A 327 10.35 31.37 14.73
C GLN A 327 9.73 30.35 13.77
N TYR A 328 9.21 29.24 14.29
CA TYR A 328 8.51 28.23 13.47
C TYR A 328 7.30 28.84 12.76
N GLN A 329 6.42 29.56 13.47
CA GLN A 329 5.24 30.22 12.89
C GLN A 329 5.61 31.25 11.82
N TYR A 330 6.70 31.99 11.99
CA TYR A 330 7.21 32.89 10.95
C TYR A 330 7.60 32.11 9.69
N PHE A 331 8.38 31.03 9.83
CA PHE A 331 8.78 30.21 8.69
C PHE A 331 7.63 29.39 8.12
N ASP A 332 6.65 29.03 8.92
CA ASP A 332 5.45 28.35 8.41
C ASP A 332 4.73 29.24 7.38
N LYS A 333 4.45 30.48 7.72
CA LYS A 333 3.81 31.44 6.80
C LYS A 333 4.63 31.75 5.53
N LYS A 334 5.94 31.65 5.59
CA LYS A 334 6.81 32.06 4.47
C LYS A 334 7.36 30.89 3.66
N VAL A 335 7.52 29.72 4.27
CA VAL A 335 8.21 28.56 3.69
C VAL A 335 7.36 27.31 3.73
N TYR A 336 6.99 26.79 4.93
CA TYR A 336 6.41 25.45 5.04
C TYR A 336 5.00 25.37 4.44
N SER A 337 4.13 26.37 4.68
CA SER A 337 2.79 26.42 4.07
C SER A 337 2.87 26.46 2.53
N ARG A 338 3.85 27.20 1.99
CA ARG A 338 4.06 27.25 0.53
C ARG A 338 4.55 25.90 -0.03
N LEU A 339 5.42 25.20 0.72
CA LEU A 339 5.85 23.86 0.33
C LEU A 339 4.67 22.90 0.34
N ARG A 340 3.88 22.90 1.42
CA ARG A 340 2.69 22.05 1.52
C ARG A 340 1.67 22.33 0.42
N SER A 341 1.38 23.60 0.14
CA SER A 341 0.47 23.98 -0.95
C SER A 341 1.02 23.58 -2.33
N ALA A 342 2.33 23.73 -2.58
CA ALA A 342 2.93 23.34 -3.86
C ALA A 342 2.82 21.83 -4.16
N ILE A 343 2.73 21.01 -3.14
CA ILE A 343 2.54 19.55 -3.23
C ILE A 343 1.08 19.11 -3.01
N GLY A 344 0.14 20.06 -2.73
CA GLY A 344 -1.28 19.81 -2.58
C GLY A 344 -1.75 19.39 -1.18
N PHE A 345 -0.93 19.55 -0.13
CA PHE A 345 -1.27 19.27 1.25
C PHE A 345 -1.37 20.56 2.08
N GLU A 346 -2.43 21.32 1.88
CA GLU A 346 -2.61 22.62 2.54
C GLU A 346 -3.00 22.52 4.00
N GLN A 347 -3.89 21.58 4.31
CA GLN A 347 -4.40 21.31 5.66
C GLN A 347 -4.14 19.86 6.06
N PRO A 348 -2.89 19.45 6.20
CA PRO A 348 -2.56 18.06 6.50
C PRO A 348 -2.98 17.70 7.93
N HIS A 349 -3.68 16.58 8.08
CA HIS A 349 -4.09 16.07 9.38
C HIS A 349 -3.39 14.75 9.71
N LEU A 350 -3.39 13.76 8.77
CA LEU A 350 -2.91 12.41 9.08
C LEU A 350 -2.52 11.63 7.82
N PHE A 351 -1.29 11.11 7.78
CA PHE A 351 -0.81 10.31 6.66
C PHE A 351 -0.22 8.96 7.12
N PRO A 352 -1.06 7.92 7.32
CA PRO A 352 -0.58 6.57 7.58
C PRO A 352 0.34 6.10 6.44
N THR A 353 1.51 5.59 6.81
CA THR A 353 2.53 5.13 5.87
C THR A 353 3.06 3.78 6.31
N ALA A 354 2.93 2.77 5.43
CA ALA A 354 3.30 1.40 5.75
C ALA A 354 3.73 0.62 4.49
N GLY A 355 4.00 -0.68 4.66
CA GLY A 355 4.34 -1.61 3.57
C GLY A 355 5.83 -1.74 3.27
N ALA A 356 6.64 -0.76 3.62
CA ALA A 356 8.11 -0.77 3.61
C ALA A 356 8.65 0.25 4.62
N MET A 357 9.96 0.26 4.84
CA MET A 357 10.59 1.25 5.72
C MET A 357 10.67 2.61 5.00
N LEU A 358 10.27 3.67 5.69
CA LEU A 358 10.57 5.04 5.30
C LEU A 358 11.81 5.51 6.05
N SER A 359 12.75 6.16 5.36
CA SER A 359 13.98 6.60 6.02
C SER A 359 13.74 7.66 7.08
N ASP A 360 14.49 7.61 8.15
CA ASP A 360 14.42 8.56 9.26
C ASP A 360 14.61 10.01 8.81
N ASN A 361 15.53 10.24 7.88
CA ASN A 361 15.80 11.57 7.34
C ASN A 361 14.59 12.17 6.60
N ILE A 362 13.87 11.34 5.83
CA ILE A 362 12.66 11.77 5.13
C ILE A 362 11.53 11.97 6.13
N THR A 363 11.35 11.06 7.07
CA THR A 363 10.36 11.18 8.16
C THR A 363 10.56 12.46 8.96
N GLU A 364 11.80 12.71 9.41
CA GLU A 364 12.17 13.91 10.12
C GLU A 364 11.87 15.18 9.32
N PHE A 365 12.23 15.19 8.03
CA PHE A 365 11.98 16.31 7.15
C PHE A 365 10.49 16.61 6.98
N LEU A 366 9.70 15.59 6.60
CA LEU A 366 8.28 15.75 6.32
C LEU A 366 7.50 16.18 7.56
N ARG A 367 7.72 15.53 8.69
CA ARG A 367 7.09 15.94 9.96
C ARG A 367 7.50 17.36 10.36
N SER A 368 8.75 17.73 10.17
CA SER A 368 9.26 19.08 10.49
C SER A 368 8.55 20.18 9.70
N ILE A 369 8.21 19.95 8.43
CA ILE A 369 7.46 20.92 7.62
C ILE A 369 5.93 20.85 7.85
N GLY A 370 5.47 20.07 8.84
CA GLY A 370 4.07 19.96 9.23
C GLY A 370 3.26 18.95 8.42
N LEU A 371 3.89 17.90 7.87
CA LEU A 371 3.19 16.75 7.31
C LEU A 371 3.22 15.61 8.34
N PRO A 372 2.09 15.29 8.99
CA PRO A 372 2.05 14.31 10.07
C PRO A 372 2.06 12.87 9.52
N ILE A 373 3.24 12.42 9.12
CA ILE A 373 3.47 11.06 8.68
C ILE A 373 3.40 10.13 9.90
N ILE A 374 2.56 9.10 9.83
CA ILE A 374 2.44 8.05 10.83
C ILE A 374 2.97 6.75 10.24
N ILE A 375 4.14 6.32 10.72
CA ILE A 375 4.74 5.06 10.29
C ILE A 375 4.04 3.92 11.02
N GLY A 376 3.55 2.95 10.28
CA GLY A 376 2.86 1.78 10.79
C GLY A 376 3.39 0.47 10.21
N TYR A 377 3.05 -0.61 10.92
CA TYR A 377 3.36 -1.98 10.55
C TYR A 377 2.13 -2.86 10.64
N GLY A 378 1.99 -3.75 9.68
CA GLY A 378 0.99 -4.79 9.65
C GLY A 378 1.05 -5.61 8.38
N LEU A 379 0.21 -6.63 8.36
CA LEU A 379 0.11 -7.62 7.28
C LEU A 379 -1.37 -7.82 6.91
N SER A 380 -1.63 -8.51 5.82
CA SER A 380 -3.00 -8.93 5.50
C SER A 380 -3.59 -9.79 6.61
N GLU A 381 -2.76 -10.66 7.18
CA GLU A 381 -3.08 -11.58 8.26
C GLU A 381 -3.39 -10.89 9.60
N THR A 382 -3.11 -9.58 9.72
CA THR A 382 -3.36 -8.78 10.93
C THR A 382 -4.37 -7.66 10.70
N THR A 383 -5.20 -7.77 9.67
CA THR A 383 -6.19 -6.75 9.27
C THR A 383 -5.55 -5.36 9.14
N ALA A 384 -4.46 -5.28 8.38
CA ALA A 384 -3.61 -4.13 8.09
C ALA A 384 -2.70 -3.64 9.21
N SER A 385 -3.08 -3.76 10.50
CA SER A 385 -2.36 -3.04 11.57
C SER A 385 -1.96 -3.93 12.74
N VAL A 386 -0.68 -3.83 13.13
CA VAL A 386 -0.10 -4.35 14.37
C VAL A 386 0.31 -3.21 15.28
N SER A 387 1.02 -2.23 14.72
CA SER A 387 1.56 -1.08 15.46
C SER A 387 1.67 0.15 14.58
N PHE A 388 1.68 1.32 15.18
CA PHE A 388 2.07 2.55 14.52
C PHE A 388 2.57 3.59 15.54
N VAL A 389 3.36 4.55 15.06
CA VAL A 389 3.89 5.61 15.91
C VAL A 389 2.78 6.51 16.42
N PRO A 390 2.76 6.87 17.72
CA PRO A 390 1.85 7.86 18.27
C PRO A 390 2.24 9.28 17.81
N ASP A 391 1.39 10.26 18.12
CA ASP A 391 1.68 11.67 17.81
C ASP A 391 2.92 12.19 18.54
N THR A 392 3.14 11.74 19.77
CA THR A 392 4.26 12.12 20.63
C THR A 392 4.90 10.90 21.30
N ASN A 393 6.08 11.08 21.89
CA ASN A 393 6.81 10.03 22.62
C ASN A 393 7.14 8.80 21.77
N TRP A 394 7.68 9.03 20.59
CA TRP A 394 8.18 7.98 19.70
C TRP A 394 9.62 8.23 19.26
N GLU A 395 10.30 7.19 18.79
CA GLU A 395 11.69 7.26 18.34
C GLU A 395 11.81 6.99 16.84
N LEU A 396 12.76 7.66 16.20
CA LEU A 396 13.14 7.37 14.81
C LEU A 396 13.64 5.92 14.71
N GLY A 397 13.40 5.28 13.56
CA GLY A 397 13.73 3.88 13.35
C GLY A 397 12.73 2.90 13.97
N THR A 398 11.72 3.38 14.70
CA THR A 398 10.65 2.53 15.26
C THR A 398 9.37 2.60 14.42
N ILE A 399 8.55 1.57 14.58
CA ILE A 399 7.20 1.48 14.01
C ILE A 399 6.12 1.62 15.09
N GLY A 400 6.47 2.31 16.18
CA GLY A 400 5.58 2.63 17.30
C GLY A 400 5.22 1.46 18.18
N THR A 401 4.18 1.65 18.96
CA THR A 401 3.67 0.65 19.93
C THR A 401 2.50 -0.13 19.34
N PRO A 402 2.24 -1.37 19.80
CA PRO A 402 1.08 -2.14 19.40
C PRO A 402 -0.23 -1.34 19.54
N ILE A 403 -1.16 -1.55 18.61
CA ILE A 403 -2.48 -0.93 18.69
C ILE A 403 -3.31 -1.55 19.82
N PRO A 404 -4.31 -0.84 20.36
CA PRO A 404 -5.17 -1.36 21.41
C PRO A 404 -5.77 -2.73 21.07
N GLY A 405 -5.70 -3.66 22.03
CA GLY A 405 -6.19 -5.05 21.86
C GLY A 405 -5.20 -6.01 21.21
N VAL A 406 -4.10 -5.52 20.65
CA VAL A 406 -3.05 -6.36 20.03
C VAL A 406 -1.86 -6.52 20.99
N LYS A 407 -1.41 -7.77 21.14
CA LYS A 407 -0.23 -8.15 21.92
C LYS A 407 0.89 -8.53 20.96
N VAL A 408 2.10 -8.13 21.30
CA VAL A 408 3.32 -8.46 20.54
C VAL A 408 4.37 -9.00 21.49
N LYS A 409 5.10 -10.02 21.07
CA LYS A 409 6.31 -10.52 21.74
C LYS A 409 7.37 -10.87 20.69
N ILE A 410 8.60 -10.93 21.11
CA ILE A 410 9.71 -11.44 20.31
C ILE A 410 9.91 -12.90 20.64
N GLY A 411 9.85 -13.74 19.65
CA GLY A 411 10.06 -15.19 19.71
C GLY A 411 11.48 -15.58 19.33
N ASP A 412 11.65 -16.86 18.98
CA ASP A 412 12.92 -17.40 18.51
C ASP A 412 13.37 -16.71 17.21
N GLU A 413 14.66 -16.68 16.95
CA GLU A 413 15.28 -15.98 15.81
C GLU A 413 14.89 -14.49 15.69
N ASN A 414 14.49 -13.87 16.80
CA ASN A 414 13.96 -12.51 16.90
C ASN A 414 12.65 -12.30 16.09
N GLU A 415 11.88 -13.35 15.84
CA GLU A 415 10.62 -13.23 15.12
C GLU A 415 9.59 -12.43 15.92
N ILE A 416 8.89 -11.52 15.25
CA ILE A 416 7.76 -10.78 15.81
C ILE A 416 6.53 -11.69 15.81
N LEU A 417 6.01 -11.99 16.99
CA LEU A 417 4.80 -12.78 17.20
C LEU A 417 3.65 -11.86 17.63
N VAL A 418 2.50 -12.02 17.01
CA VAL A 418 1.34 -11.16 17.22
C VAL A 418 0.12 -11.95 17.65
N LYS A 419 -0.64 -11.44 18.63
CA LYS A 419 -1.90 -12.03 19.09
C LYS A 419 -2.93 -10.95 19.35
N GLY A 420 -4.16 -11.13 18.87
CA GLY A 420 -5.24 -10.17 19.11
C GLY A 420 -6.45 -10.43 18.20
N PRO A 421 -7.51 -9.62 18.38
CA PRO A 421 -8.75 -9.79 17.64
C PRO A 421 -8.65 -9.41 16.15
N THR A 422 -7.56 -8.76 15.73
CA THR A 422 -7.30 -8.40 14.33
C THR A 422 -6.61 -9.51 13.54
N ILE A 423 -6.24 -10.63 14.19
CA ILE A 423 -5.59 -11.76 13.51
C ILE A 423 -6.62 -12.52 12.67
N MET A 424 -6.23 -12.90 11.46
CA MET A 424 -7.02 -13.68 10.52
C MET A 424 -7.57 -14.97 11.11
N LYS A 425 -8.67 -15.47 10.55
CA LYS A 425 -9.21 -16.81 10.87
C LYS A 425 -8.26 -17.93 10.40
N GLY A 426 -7.49 -17.69 9.36
CA GLY A 426 -6.54 -18.63 8.74
C GLY A 426 -6.42 -18.39 7.23
N TYR A 427 -5.74 -19.31 6.54
CA TYR A 427 -5.65 -19.34 5.08
C TYR A 427 -6.73 -20.24 4.49
N TYR A 428 -7.47 -19.72 3.53
CA TYR A 428 -8.58 -20.40 2.87
C TYR A 428 -8.10 -21.70 2.20
N HIS A 429 -8.79 -22.80 2.46
CA HIS A 429 -8.47 -24.16 2.01
C HIS A 429 -7.02 -24.64 2.32
N LYS A 430 -6.32 -24.02 3.30
CA LYS A 430 -4.93 -24.34 3.62
C LYS A 430 -4.73 -24.53 5.14
N PRO A 431 -5.33 -25.57 5.74
CA PRO A 431 -5.27 -25.78 7.20
C PRO A 431 -3.85 -26.03 7.71
N GLU A 432 -3.00 -26.72 6.95
CA GLU A 432 -1.60 -26.95 7.33
C GLU A 432 -0.78 -25.66 7.36
N GLU A 433 -0.99 -24.78 6.37
CA GLU A 433 -0.33 -23.47 6.34
C GLU A 433 -0.85 -22.56 7.46
N THR A 434 -2.12 -22.68 7.81
CA THR A 434 -2.73 -21.98 8.95
C THR A 434 -2.09 -22.44 10.25
N ALA A 435 -1.95 -23.76 10.47
CA ALA A 435 -1.33 -24.32 11.66
C ALA A 435 0.16 -23.98 11.80
N LYS A 436 0.86 -23.73 10.69
CA LYS A 436 2.24 -23.20 10.71
C LYS A 436 2.30 -21.71 11.04
N ALA A 437 1.27 -20.96 10.65
CA ALA A 437 1.24 -19.51 10.81
C ALA A 437 0.67 -19.08 12.17
N ILE A 438 -0.26 -19.84 12.73
CA ILE A 438 -0.88 -19.57 14.04
C ILE A 438 -0.62 -20.77 14.94
N ASP A 439 0.15 -20.57 16.01
CA ASP A 439 0.50 -21.62 16.94
C ASP A 439 -0.70 -22.01 17.84
N LYS A 440 -0.54 -23.12 18.61
CA LYS A 440 -1.57 -23.64 19.52
C LYS A 440 -2.00 -22.65 20.61
N ASP A 441 -1.15 -21.67 20.93
CA ASP A 441 -1.43 -20.64 21.91
C ASP A 441 -2.08 -19.41 21.27
N GLY A 442 -2.33 -19.41 19.95
CA GLY A 442 -2.97 -18.36 19.18
C GLY A 442 -2.04 -17.18 18.83
N TRP A 443 -0.72 -17.39 18.84
CA TRP A 443 0.24 -16.42 18.33
C TRP A 443 0.44 -16.60 16.84
N PHE A 444 0.30 -15.52 16.11
CA PHE A 444 0.60 -15.46 14.68
C PHE A 444 2.09 -15.19 14.46
N HIS A 445 2.72 -16.07 13.71
CA HIS A 445 4.10 -16.01 13.26
C HIS A 445 4.20 -15.12 12.02
N THR A 446 4.72 -13.90 12.19
CA THR A 446 4.71 -12.90 11.10
C THR A 446 5.75 -13.19 10.02
N GLY A 447 6.80 -13.92 10.36
CA GLY A 447 7.98 -14.10 9.52
C GLY A 447 8.83 -12.83 9.38
N ASP A 448 8.53 -11.77 10.13
CA ASP A 448 9.33 -10.55 10.23
C ASP A 448 10.12 -10.57 11.55
N CYS A 449 11.39 -10.20 11.52
CA CYS A 449 12.23 -10.08 12.69
C CYS A 449 12.25 -8.68 13.24
N GLY A 450 12.43 -8.55 14.55
CA GLY A 450 12.50 -7.26 15.18
C GLY A 450 12.90 -7.29 16.65
N ALA A 451 12.76 -6.16 17.29
CA ALA A 451 13.00 -5.96 18.71
C ALA A 451 11.96 -5.01 19.31
N ILE A 452 11.85 -5.00 20.60
CA ILE A 452 11.07 -4.02 21.37
C ILE A 452 12.06 -3.23 22.21
N ASN A 453 12.07 -1.89 22.06
CA ASN A 453 12.93 -1.04 22.85
C ASN A 453 12.41 -0.84 24.28
N GLU A 454 13.15 -0.12 25.12
CA GLU A 454 12.83 0.16 26.52
C GLU A 454 11.51 0.96 26.71
N HIS A 455 11.03 1.62 25.65
CA HIS A 455 9.78 2.36 25.62
C HIS A 455 8.60 1.55 25.05
N GLY A 456 8.79 0.24 24.83
CA GLY A 456 7.75 -0.65 24.28
C GLY A 456 7.48 -0.45 22.79
N GLN A 457 8.36 0.24 22.06
CA GLN A 457 8.21 0.50 20.63
C GLN A 457 8.88 -0.60 19.82
N LEU A 458 8.19 -1.04 18.78
CA LEU A 458 8.67 -2.06 17.86
C LEU A 458 9.70 -1.48 16.89
N ILE A 459 10.70 -2.29 16.60
CA ILE A 459 11.72 -2.06 15.57
C ILE A 459 11.69 -3.28 14.66
N ILE A 460 11.48 -3.09 13.36
CA ILE A 460 11.64 -4.16 12.36
C ILE A 460 13.09 -4.15 11.92
N THR A 461 13.72 -5.31 11.91
CA THR A 461 15.08 -5.45 11.41
C THR A 461 15.10 -6.06 10.01
N GLU A 462 14.33 -7.12 9.78
CA GLU A 462 14.39 -7.86 8.50
C GLU A 462 13.22 -8.86 8.36
N ARG A 463 13.13 -9.53 7.20
CA ARG A 463 12.28 -10.70 7.01
C ARG A 463 13.08 -11.98 7.09
N LEU A 464 12.62 -12.95 7.88
CA LEU A 464 13.26 -14.27 8.02
C LEU A 464 13.51 -14.94 6.66
N LYS A 465 12.53 -14.89 5.75
CA LYS A 465 12.59 -15.54 4.43
C LYS A 465 13.39 -14.76 3.38
N ASP A 466 13.66 -13.47 3.61
CA ASP A 466 14.42 -12.64 2.69
C ASP A 466 15.90 -12.57 3.06
N LEU A 467 16.24 -12.98 4.30
CA LEU A 467 17.61 -13.18 4.70
C LEU A 467 18.32 -14.18 3.77
N PHE A 468 19.49 -13.85 3.34
CA PHE A 468 20.37 -14.79 2.70
C PHE A 468 21.73 -14.87 3.40
N LYS A 469 22.40 -16.00 3.23
CA LYS A 469 23.74 -16.21 3.78
C LYS A 469 24.76 -16.17 2.65
N THR A 470 25.80 -15.34 2.83
CA THR A 470 26.96 -15.41 1.94
C THR A 470 27.68 -16.76 2.11
N SER A 471 28.54 -17.13 1.15
CA SER A 471 29.35 -18.36 1.27
C SER A 471 30.23 -18.40 2.52
N ASN A 472 30.49 -17.24 3.14
CA ASN A 472 31.24 -17.11 4.40
C ASN A 472 30.32 -17.21 5.64
N GLY A 473 29.07 -17.61 5.48
CA GLY A 473 28.11 -17.80 6.57
C GLY A 473 27.54 -16.50 7.19
N LYS A 474 27.83 -15.33 6.60
CA LYS A 474 27.30 -14.05 7.10
C LYS A 474 25.88 -13.83 6.60
N SER A 475 24.96 -13.59 7.53
CA SER A 475 23.58 -13.20 7.21
C SER A 475 23.54 -11.78 6.69
N ILE A 476 22.79 -11.56 5.61
CA ILE A 476 22.58 -10.26 4.98
C ILE A 476 21.08 -9.99 4.92
N ALA A 477 20.69 -8.78 5.32
CA ALA A 477 19.34 -8.23 5.19
C ALA A 477 19.25 -7.37 3.92
N PRO A 478 18.84 -7.93 2.76
CA PRO A 478 18.89 -7.22 1.50
C PRO A 478 17.97 -6.00 1.48
N GLN A 479 16.82 -6.06 2.13
CA GLN A 479 15.84 -4.98 2.14
C GLN A 479 16.38 -3.72 2.83
N VAL A 480 17.21 -3.86 3.88
CA VAL A 480 17.86 -2.72 4.54
C VAL A 480 18.78 -1.97 3.57
N LEU A 481 19.58 -2.73 2.80
CA LEU A 481 20.48 -2.16 1.79
C LEU A 481 19.71 -1.50 0.64
N GLU A 482 18.67 -2.16 0.14
CA GLU A 482 17.80 -1.66 -0.93
C GLU A 482 17.10 -0.37 -0.53
N THR A 483 16.58 -0.30 0.71
CA THR A 483 15.94 0.91 1.25
C THR A 483 16.93 2.06 1.38
N ARG A 484 18.15 1.80 1.85
CA ARG A 484 19.20 2.82 1.93
C ARG A 484 19.58 3.37 0.56
N LEU A 485 19.79 2.49 -0.42
CA LEU A 485 20.10 2.91 -1.80
C LEU A 485 18.96 3.69 -2.45
N GLY A 486 17.71 3.30 -2.20
CA GLY A 486 16.53 3.99 -2.72
C GLY A 486 16.35 5.43 -2.26
N GLN A 487 17.11 5.88 -1.24
CA GLN A 487 17.16 7.29 -0.81
C GLN A 487 18.00 8.17 -1.75
N ASP A 488 18.81 7.56 -2.61
CA ASP A 488 19.64 8.29 -3.54
C ASP A 488 18.85 8.79 -4.75
N LEU A 489 19.04 10.07 -5.12
CA LEU A 489 18.39 10.71 -6.26
C LEU A 489 18.58 9.93 -7.58
N PHE A 490 19.71 9.27 -7.74
CA PHE A 490 20.08 8.56 -8.96
C PHE A 490 19.68 7.08 -8.97
N ILE A 491 19.10 6.56 -7.88
CA ILE A 491 18.70 5.16 -7.75
C ILE A 491 17.19 5.05 -7.65
N GLU A 492 16.57 4.42 -8.62
CA GLU A 492 15.12 4.20 -8.62
C GLU A 492 14.72 2.86 -8.00
N GLN A 493 15.45 1.78 -8.34
CA GLN A 493 15.22 0.45 -7.78
C GLN A 493 16.57 -0.23 -7.55
N ALA A 494 16.65 -1.07 -6.52
CA ALA A 494 17.82 -1.89 -6.25
C ALA A 494 17.40 -3.30 -5.86
N ALA A 495 18.08 -4.30 -6.40
CA ALA A 495 17.96 -5.70 -5.99
C ALA A 495 19.32 -6.19 -5.51
N VAL A 496 19.42 -6.44 -4.22
CA VAL A 496 20.66 -6.91 -3.57
C VAL A 496 20.79 -8.41 -3.75
N ILE A 497 21.97 -8.86 -4.19
CA ILE A 497 22.31 -10.24 -4.54
C ILE A 497 23.49 -10.70 -3.72
N GLY A 498 23.49 -11.95 -3.24
CA GLY A 498 24.63 -12.46 -2.45
C GLY A 498 24.41 -13.84 -1.84
N ASP A 499 23.25 -14.46 -2.05
CA ASP A 499 22.94 -15.78 -1.49
C ASP A 499 23.90 -16.84 -2.01
N GLY A 500 24.63 -17.51 -1.09
CA GLY A 500 25.67 -18.47 -1.39
C GLY A 500 26.92 -17.88 -2.08
N ARG A 501 27.01 -16.55 -2.24
CA ARG A 501 28.11 -15.88 -2.96
C ARG A 501 29.16 -15.32 -1.99
N LYS A 502 30.37 -15.07 -2.49
CA LYS A 502 31.51 -14.59 -1.68
C LYS A 502 31.34 -13.19 -1.09
N PHE A 503 30.54 -12.35 -1.75
CA PHE A 503 30.29 -10.96 -1.35
C PHE A 503 28.92 -10.50 -1.84
N VAL A 504 28.45 -9.38 -1.32
CA VAL A 504 27.20 -8.73 -1.70
C VAL A 504 27.40 -7.93 -2.99
N SER A 505 26.50 -8.09 -3.95
CA SER A 505 26.38 -7.29 -5.16
C SER A 505 24.97 -6.74 -5.33
N ALA A 506 24.75 -5.85 -6.30
CA ALA A 506 23.43 -5.30 -6.56
C ALA A 506 23.16 -5.09 -8.07
N LEU A 507 21.92 -5.35 -8.48
CA LEU A 507 21.36 -4.85 -9.73
C LEU A 507 20.63 -3.55 -9.41
N ILE A 508 21.03 -2.45 -10.02
CA ILE A 508 20.53 -1.11 -9.74
C ILE A 508 19.85 -0.55 -10.99
N VAL A 509 18.58 -0.23 -10.87
CA VAL A 509 17.87 0.59 -11.86
C VAL A 509 18.08 2.05 -11.49
N PRO A 510 18.78 2.82 -12.32
CA PRO A 510 18.97 4.22 -12.05
C PRO A 510 17.70 5.03 -12.32
N SER A 511 17.58 6.20 -11.71
CA SER A 511 16.63 7.23 -12.13
C SER A 511 17.11 7.78 -13.48
N PHE A 512 16.49 7.34 -14.56
CA PHE A 512 16.91 7.73 -15.92
C PHE A 512 16.83 9.24 -16.15
N ASP A 513 15.84 9.91 -15.58
CA ASP A 513 15.70 11.36 -15.71
C ASP A 513 16.83 12.10 -15.00
N ALA A 514 17.20 11.66 -13.80
CA ALA A 514 18.34 12.21 -13.07
C ALA A 514 19.66 11.97 -13.82
N LEU A 515 19.85 10.75 -14.40
CA LEU A 515 21.04 10.43 -15.20
C LEU A 515 21.14 11.30 -16.47
N LYS A 516 20.04 11.47 -17.21
CA LYS A 516 19.98 12.33 -18.40
C LYS A 516 20.31 13.78 -18.05
N ALA A 517 19.73 14.29 -16.95
CA ALA A 517 20.04 15.65 -16.48
C ALA A 517 21.52 15.81 -16.09
N TYR A 518 22.10 14.80 -15.42
CA TYR A 518 23.52 14.78 -15.06
C TYR A 518 24.41 14.71 -16.30
N ALA A 519 24.11 13.83 -17.26
CA ALA A 519 24.84 13.68 -18.51
C ALA A 519 24.85 15.01 -19.29
N LYS A 520 23.70 15.68 -19.41
CA LYS A 520 23.59 17.01 -20.05
C LYS A 520 24.48 18.03 -19.32
N LYS A 521 24.44 18.09 -17.99
CA LYS A 521 25.27 19.00 -17.19
C LYS A 521 26.77 18.75 -17.34
N LYS A 522 27.16 17.48 -17.49
CA LYS A 522 28.56 17.05 -17.63
C LYS A 522 29.01 16.94 -19.08
N LYS A 523 28.12 17.23 -20.04
CA LYS A 523 28.39 17.08 -21.48
C LYS A 523 28.83 15.67 -21.87
N ILE A 524 28.22 14.66 -21.25
CA ILE A 524 28.44 13.25 -21.58
C ILE A 524 27.55 12.92 -22.77
N GLU A 525 28.16 12.50 -23.87
CA GLU A 525 27.46 12.02 -25.05
C GLU A 525 27.11 10.54 -24.90
N TYR A 526 25.96 10.14 -25.36
CA TYR A 526 25.46 8.76 -25.35
C TYR A 526 24.43 8.56 -26.46
N THR A 527 24.36 7.35 -27.00
CA THR A 527 23.42 7.01 -28.08
C THR A 527 22.06 6.55 -27.57
N ASP A 528 22.04 5.77 -26.51
CA ASP A 528 20.84 5.23 -25.88
C ASP A 528 21.04 5.04 -24.36
N ILE A 529 20.01 4.52 -23.69
CA ILE A 529 20.07 4.28 -22.24
C ILE A 529 21.10 3.18 -21.89
N ALA A 530 21.27 2.18 -22.73
CA ALA A 530 22.25 1.11 -22.48
C ALA A 530 23.68 1.66 -22.54
N ASP A 531 23.97 2.54 -23.48
CA ASP A 531 25.25 3.25 -23.57
C ASP A 531 25.45 4.17 -22.35
N LEU A 532 24.43 4.94 -21.96
CA LEU A 532 24.48 5.83 -20.80
C LEU A 532 24.83 5.11 -19.50
N VAL A 533 24.18 3.98 -19.20
CA VAL A 533 24.42 3.21 -17.96
C VAL A 533 25.78 2.49 -17.96
N ASN A 534 26.37 2.26 -19.13
CA ASN A 534 27.71 1.69 -19.29
C ASN A 534 28.83 2.73 -19.33
N ASN A 535 28.49 4.02 -19.41
CA ASN A 535 29.47 5.10 -19.45
C ASN A 535 30.34 5.12 -18.19
N LYS A 536 31.64 5.28 -18.33
CA LYS A 536 32.61 5.20 -17.24
C LYS A 536 32.41 6.28 -16.18
N ASP A 537 32.06 7.49 -16.57
CA ASP A 537 31.86 8.61 -15.65
C ASP A 537 30.55 8.43 -14.86
N ILE A 538 29.51 7.92 -15.51
CA ILE A 538 28.26 7.55 -14.84
C ILE A 538 28.52 6.43 -13.81
N ARG A 539 29.22 5.36 -14.20
CA ARG A 539 29.52 4.26 -13.27
C ARG A 539 30.37 4.71 -12.09
N LYS A 540 31.36 5.57 -12.31
CA LYS A 540 32.19 6.15 -11.25
C LYS A 540 31.37 7.03 -10.30
N MET A 541 30.49 7.85 -10.83
CA MET A 541 29.56 8.68 -10.03
C MET A 541 28.65 7.77 -9.19
N MET A 542 28.06 6.75 -9.76
CA MET A 542 27.18 5.80 -9.04
C MET A 542 27.96 5.02 -7.96
N GLU A 543 29.18 4.59 -8.22
CA GLU A 543 30.04 3.92 -7.24
C GLU A 543 30.31 4.82 -6.02
N GLN A 544 30.61 6.09 -6.23
CA GLN A 544 30.81 7.05 -5.16
C GLN A 544 29.56 7.22 -4.30
N ARG A 545 28.38 7.29 -4.94
CA ARG A 545 27.10 7.42 -4.24
C ARG A 545 26.76 6.18 -3.43
N ILE A 546 26.93 4.99 -4.00
CA ILE A 546 26.72 3.71 -3.30
C ILE A 546 27.63 3.64 -2.08
N ASN A 547 28.91 3.96 -2.23
CA ASN A 547 29.87 3.95 -1.13
C ASN A 547 29.51 4.92 0.00
N GLU A 548 28.96 6.08 -0.33
CA GLU A 548 28.50 7.04 0.68
C GLU A 548 27.32 6.49 1.51
N TRP A 549 26.36 5.81 0.86
CA TRP A 549 25.19 5.23 1.53
C TRP A 549 25.51 4.00 2.39
N GLN A 550 26.66 3.37 2.21
CA GLN A 550 27.05 2.15 2.93
C GLN A 550 28.30 2.31 3.80
N LYS A 551 28.81 3.51 3.99
CA LYS A 551 30.08 3.78 4.70
C LYS A 551 30.08 3.35 6.17
N ASP A 552 28.92 3.33 6.82
CA ASP A 552 28.71 2.94 8.22
C ASP A 552 28.35 1.45 8.39
N LEU A 553 28.19 0.70 7.28
CA LEU A 553 27.89 -0.72 7.33
C LEU A 553 29.14 -1.57 7.52
N ALA A 554 28.95 -2.75 8.13
CA ALA A 554 30.01 -3.73 8.24
C ALA A 554 30.52 -4.16 6.83
N SER A 555 31.82 -4.43 6.72
CA SER A 555 32.44 -4.70 5.43
C SER A 555 31.80 -5.85 4.66
N TYR A 556 31.25 -6.85 5.35
CA TYR A 556 30.58 -8.01 4.73
C TYR A 556 29.17 -7.69 4.23
N GLU A 557 28.52 -6.61 4.70
CA GLU A 557 27.21 -6.14 4.26
C GLU A 557 27.31 -5.21 3.05
N GLN A 558 28.48 -4.58 2.86
CA GLN A 558 28.67 -3.62 1.79
C GLN A 558 28.62 -4.26 0.42
N ILE A 559 27.93 -3.59 -0.49
CA ILE A 559 27.86 -3.95 -1.92
C ILE A 559 29.24 -3.71 -2.54
N LYS A 560 29.91 -4.77 -2.91
CA LYS A 560 31.27 -4.74 -3.51
C LYS A 560 31.25 -4.57 -5.02
N ARG A 561 30.16 -4.94 -5.69
CA ARG A 561 29.97 -4.82 -7.14
C ARG A 561 28.52 -4.49 -7.43
N PHE A 562 28.29 -3.74 -8.50
CA PHE A 562 26.94 -3.43 -8.97
C PHE A 562 26.85 -3.44 -10.49
N ILE A 563 25.64 -3.61 -10.98
CA ILE A 563 25.28 -3.53 -12.39
C ILE A 563 24.19 -2.47 -12.53
N LEU A 564 24.39 -1.51 -13.43
CA LEU A 564 23.33 -0.57 -13.79
C LEU A 564 22.45 -1.21 -14.87
N MET A 565 21.16 -1.25 -14.58
CA MET A 565 20.16 -1.84 -15.47
C MET A 565 19.68 -0.80 -16.49
N PRO A 566 19.53 -1.16 -17.77
CA PRO A 566 19.09 -0.22 -18.81
C PRO A 566 17.55 -0.05 -18.85
N ARG A 567 16.81 -0.79 -18.04
CA ARG A 567 15.36 -0.72 -17.92
C ARG A 567 14.89 -0.94 -16.48
N PRO A 568 13.70 -0.46 -16.10
CA PRO A 568 13.14 -0.72 -14.78
C PRO A 568 12.75 -2.19 -14.62
N PHE A 569 12.70 -2.66 -13.36
CA PHE A 569 11.96 -3.85 -12.99
C PHE A 569 10.47 -3.54 -13.03
N THR A 570 9.66 -4.47 -13.54
CA THR A 570 8.22 -4.24 -13.70
C THR A 570 7.38 -5.43 -13.22
N MET A 571 6.09 -5.20 -13.02
CA MET A 571 5.12 -6.24 -12.69
C MET A 571 4.86 -7.16 -13.90
N GLU A 572 4.76 -6.58 -15.09
CA GLU A 572 4.51 -7.31 -16.34
C GLU A 572 5.60 -8.35 -16.61
N THR A 573 6.83 -8.02 -16.26
CA THR A 573 7.96 -8.95 -16.38
C THR A 573 8.07 -9.91 -15.19
N GLY A 574 7.21 -9.75 -14.18
CA GLY A 574 7.19 -10.56 -12.98
C GLY A 574 8.34 -10.29 -12.00
N GLU A 575 9.14 -9.26 -12.22
CA GLU A 575 10.28 -8.87 -11.37
C GLU A 575 9.83 -8.16 -10.09
N LEU A 576 8.64 -7.53 -10.15
CA LEU A 576 7.95 -6.95 -9.00
C LEU A 576 6.66 -7.70 -8.68
N THR A 577 6.26 -7.62 -7.43
CA THR A 577 4.90 -7.99 -7.00
C THR A 577 3.91 -6.89 -7.38
N ASN A 578 2.60 -7.16 -7.28
CA ASN A 578 1.54 -6.15 -7.47
C ASN A 578 1.65 -4.97 -6.46
N THR A 579 2.40 -5.15 -5.37
CA THR A 579 2.74 -4.11 -4.40
C THR A 579 4.12 -3.50 -4.61
N LEU A 580 4.69 -3.65 -5.80
CA LEU A 580 6.00 -3.12 -6.23
C LEU A 580 7.20 -3.63 -5.41
N LYS A 581 7.06 -4.75 -4.71
CA LYS A 581 8.18 -5.39 -3.99
C LYS A 581 9.01 -6.26 -4.94
N ILE A 582 10.31 -6.29 -4.74
CA ILE A 582 11.27 -7.09 -5.51
C ILE A 582 10.97 -8.60 -5.37
N ARG A 583 10.79 -9.27 -6.50
CA ARG A 583 10.73 -10.74 -6.58
C ARG A 583 12.12 -11.31 -6.83
N ARG A 584 12.94 -11.38 -5.79
CA ARG A 584 14.36 -11.75 -5.84
C ARG A 584 14.64 -13.06 -6.59
N LYS A 585 13.80 -14.09 -6.37
CA LYS A 585 13.94 -15.37 -7.10
C LYS A 585 13.79 -15.21 -8.62
N VAL A 586 12.86 -14.38 -9.06
CA VAL A 586 12.64 -14.10 -10.48
C VAL A 586 13.83 -13.34 -11.06
N ILE A 587 14.29 -12.32 -10.37
CA ILE A 587 15.46 -11.52 -10.75
C ILE A 587 16.71 -12.38 -10.85
N ASN A 588 17.00 -13.19 -9.83
CA ASN A 588 18.15 -14.10 -9.83
C ASN A 588 18.11 -15.07 -11.00
N LYS A 589 16.95 -15.64 -11.32
CA LYS A 589 16.79 -16.56 -12.45
C LYS A 589 16.96 -15.84 -13.80
N ARG A 590 16.31 -14.68 -13.95
CA ARG A 590 16.32 -13.92 -15.21
C ARG A 590 17.70 -13.38 -15.56
N TYR A 591 18.41 -12.86 -14.58
CA TYR A 591 19.71 -12.22 -14.75
C TYR A 591 20.89 -13.11 -14.34
N ALA A 592 20.68 -14.44 -14.22
CA ALA A 592 21.68 -15.37 -13.73
C ALA A 592 23.04 -15.21 -14.45
N LYS A 593 23.05 -15.18 -15.80
CA LYS A 593 24.29 -15.02 -16.59
C LYS A 593 25.02 -13.70 -16.27
N LEU A 594 24.27 -12.63 -16.08
CA LEU A 594 24.81 -11.30 -15.77
C LEU A 594 25.41 -11.26 -14.37
N ILE A 595 24.68 -11.86 -13.41
CA ILE A 595 25.12 -12.01 -12.03
C ILE A 595 26.39 -12.86 -11.96
N ASP A 596 26.40 -14.03 -12.59
CA ASP A 596 27.54 -14.94 -12.59
C ASP A 596 28.80 -14.28 -13.19
N ALA A 597 28.66 -13.47 -14.23
CA ALA A 597 29.75 -12.72 -14.83
C ALA A 597 30.43 -11.75 -13.87
N VAL A 598 29.65 -11.11 -12.98
CA VAL A 598 30.16 -10.18 -11.93
C VAL A 598 31.05 -10.93 -10.94
N TYR A 599 30.60 -12.10 -10.47
CA TYR A 599 31.38 -12.91 -9.53
C TYR A 599 32.61 -13.54 -10.18
N ALA A 600 32.50 -14.06 -11.40
CA ALA A 600 33.63 -14.62 -12.15
C ALA A 600 34.72 -13.56 -12.46
N ALA A 601 34.32 -12.32 -12.76
CA ALA A 601 35.29 -11.23 -12.99
C ALA A 601 36.07 -10.83 -11.72
N ALA A 602 35.47 -11.05 -10.54
CA ALA A 602 36.11 -10.77 -9.25
C ALA A 602 37.08 -11.90 -8.81
N GLU A 603 36.93 -13.13 -9.34
CA GLU A 603 37.82 -14.25 -9.04
C GLU A 603 39.11 -14.24 -9.87
N LYS A 604 39.11 -13.47 -10.97
CA LYS A 604 40.29 -13.32 -11.84
C LYS A 604 41.26 -12.21 -11.42
N LYS A 605 40.91 -11.45 -10.37
CA LYS A 605 41.75 -10.42 -9.75
C LYS A 605 42.24 -10.86 -8.38
#